data_2fa4bb7dadcca52a046024d30fe52d67
#
_entry.id   2fa4bb7dadcca52a046024d30fe52d67
#
_cell.length_a   1.000
_cell.length_b   1.000
_cell.length_c   1.000
_cell.angle_alpha   90.00
_cell.angle_beta   90.00
_cell.angle_gamma   90.00
#
_symmetry.space_group_name_H-M   'P 1'
#
loop_
_entity.id
_entity.type
_entity.pdbx_description
1 polymer ?
#
loop_
_entity_poly.entity_id
_entity_poly.type
_entity_poly.pdbx_seq_one_letter_code
_entity_poly.pdbx_strand_id
1 'polypeptide(L)'
;MPTRSRPLLPLPLVLAFTLAACQFGSAASPADSQPVKGVTTVEAKDLKFLPPAIEVAPGTEVTWRFDDGSVPHDVKGDGFASEIQSRGTFSHRFAQAGEFRYKCTLHAGMQGRVVVAAGDNG
;
A
#
# COMPACT_ATOMS: atom_id res chain seq x y z
N MET A 1 -1.38 -4.62 80.06
CA MET A 1 -1.68 -5.24 78.77
C MET A 1 -0.70 -4.72 77.79
N PRO A 2 0.22 -5.54 77.25
CA PRO A 2 1.17 -5.01 76.26
C PRO A 2 0.47 -4.88 74.96
N THR A 3 0.44 -3.68 74.43
CA THR A 3 0.03 -3.35 73.07
C THR A 3 1.05 -3.92 72.10
N ARG A 4 0.66 -4.88 71.29
CA ARG A 4 1.48 -5.39 70.22
C ARG A 4 1.41 -4.42 69.07
N SER A 5 2.46 -3.67 68.85
CA SER A 5 2.68 -2.90 67.65
C SER A 5 2.93 -3.86 66.49
N ARG A 6 2.06 -3.84 65.51
CA ARG A 6 2.26 -4.54 64.24
C ARG A 6 3.24 -3.73 63.40
N PRO A 7 4.31 -4.35 62.91
CA PRO A 7 5.16 -3.64 61.93
C PRO A 7 4.42 -3.52 60.62
N LEU A 8 4.34 -2.30 60.12
CA LEU A 8 3.91 -2.02 58.77
C LEU A 8 5.01 -2.49 57.82
N LEU A 9 4.69 -3.54 57.04
CA LEU A 9 5.53 -3.96 55.93
C LEU A 9 5.47 -2.90 54.85
N PRO A 10 6.60 -2.47 54.31
CA PRO A 10 6.59 -1.56 53.16
C PRO A 10 6.08 -2.32 51.92
N LEU A 11 5.04 -1.79 51.28
CA LEU A 11 4.64 -2.24 49.96
C LEU A 11 5.80 -2.06 48.98
N PRO A 12 6.12 -3.05 48.16
CA PRO A 12 7.07 -2.83 47.08
C PRO A 12 6.43 -1.89 46.03
N LEU A 13 7.09 -0.76 45.81
CA LEU A 13 6.77 0.13 44.71
C LEU A 13 7.09 -0.62 43.43
N VAL A 14 6.06 -1.19 42.80
CA VAL A 14 6.20 -1.77 41.44
C VAL A 14 6.36 -0.61 40.48
N LEU A 15 7.59 -0.34 40.13
CA LEU A 15 7.91 0.58 39.05
C LEU A 15 7.48 -0.09 37.75
N ALA A 16 6.29 0.27 37.25
CA ALA A 16 5.84 -0.16 35.96
C ALA A 16 6.71 0.55 34.89
N PHE A 17 7.69 -0.16 34.38
CA PHE A 17 8.39 0.25 33.17
C PHE A 17 7.39 0.12 32.01
N THR A 18 6.76 1.21 31.65
CA THR A 18 6.09 1.29 30.35
C THR A 18 7.18 1.31 29.29
N LEU A 19 7.42 0.16 28.67
CA LEU A 19 8.17 0.13 27.42
C LEU A 19 7.32 0.89 26.40
N ALA A 20 7.66 2.14 26.16
CA ALA A 20 7.22 2.85 24.98
C ALA A 20 7.91 2.16 23.80
N ALA A 21 7.21 1.20 23.16
CA ALA A 21 7.63 0.67 21.89
C ALA A 21 7.60 1.83 20.90
N CYS A 22 8.76 2.38 20.56
CA CYS A 22 8.90 3.21 19.38
C CYS A 22 8.60 2.31 18.18
N GLN A 23 7.35 2.33 17.75
CA GLN A 23 7.01 1.77 16.46
C GLN A 23 7.61 2.71 15.42
N PHE A 24 8.77 2.32 14.90
CA PHE A 24 9.23 2.84 13.63
C PHE A 24 8.25 2.32 12.59
N GLY A 25 7.15 3.08 12.37
CA GLY A 25 6.25 2.82 11.28
C GLY A 25 7.05 2.92 9.98
N SER A 26 7.18 1.81 9.25
CA SER A 26 7.60 1.87 7.86
C SER A 26 6.71 2.89 7.18
N ALA A 27 7.31 3.86 6.46
CA ALA A 27 6.54 4.80 5.67
C ALA A 27 5.57 4.00 4.79
N ALA A 28 4.26 4.26 4.89
CA ALA A 28 3.26 3.57 4.11
C ALA A 28 3.57 3.76 2.62
N SER A 29 3.57 2.67 1.86
CA SER A 29 3.70 2.73 0.41
C SER A 29 2.50 3.47 -0.18
N PRO A 30 2.67 4.28 -1.24
CA PRO A 30 1.53 4.82 -1.97
C PRO A 30 0.53 3.74 -2.38
N ALA A 31 0.99 2.52 -2.65
CA ALA A 31 0.16 1.38 -2.96
C ALA A 31 -0.78 0.97 -1.81
N ASP A 32 -0.49 1.35 -0.58
CA ASP A 32 -1.32 1.06 0.59
C ASP A 32 -2.46 2.08 0.80
N SER A 33 -2.59 3.05 -0.10
CA SER A 33 -3.69 4.03 -0.09
C SER A 33 -5.04 3.35 -0.23
N GLN A 34 -6.09 4.02 0.23
CA GLN A 34 -7.47 3.58 0.01
C GLN A 34 -7.75 3.47 -1.49
N PRO A 35 -8.17 2.31 -2.00
CA PRO A 35 -8.45 2.15 -3.44
C PRO A 35 -9.57 3.07 -3.92
N VAL A 36 -9.37 3.67 -5.08
CA VAL A 36 -10.37 4.49 -5.75
C VAL A 36 -11.20 3.61 -6.68
N LYS A 37 -12.52 3.66 -6.53
CA LYS A 37 -13.48 2.93 -7.37
C LYS A 37 -13.90 3.77 -8.59
N GLY A 38 -14.30 3.10 -9.66
CA GLY A 38 -14.80 3.75 -10.85
C GLY A 38 -13.72 4.33 -11.76
N VAL A 39 -12.47 3.97 -11.54
CA VAL A 39 -11.31 4.40 -12.32
C VAL A 39 -10.65 3.17 -12.93
N THR A 40 -10.37 3.23 -14.23
CA THR A 40 -9.68 2.15 -14.97
C THR A 40 -8.38 2.61 -15.63
N THR A 41 -8.06 3.89 -15.51
CA THR A 41 -6.82 4.48 -16.03
C THR A 41 -5.98 5.03 -14.88
N VAL A 42 -4.71 4.67 -14.87
CA VAL A 42 -3.71 5.15 -13.94
C VAL A 42 -2.69 5.98 -14.73
N GLU A 43 -2.37 7.16 -14.26
CA GLU A 43 -1.33 7.98 -14.86
C GLU A 43 0.02 7.74 -14.19
N ALA A 44 1.07 7.54 -14.98
CA ALA A 44 2.45 7.60 -14.54
C ALA A 44 2.95 9.03 -14.75
N LYS A 45 2.95 9.81 -13.68
CA LYS A 45 3.24 11.24 -13.70
C LYS A 45 3.86 11.70 -12.38
N ASP A 46 4.76 12.66 -12.45
CA ASP A 46 5.45 13.23 -11.28
C ASP A 46 6.12 12.14 -10.41
N LEU A 47 6.71 11.13 -11.05
CA LEU A 47 7.33 9.97 -10.39
C LEU A 47 6.35 9.20 -9.50
N LYS A 48 5.08 9.19 -9.86
CA LYS A 48 4.00 8.52 -9.12
C LYS A 48 3.05 7.79 -10.06
N PHE A 49 2.34 6.81 -9.53
CA PHE A 49 1.13 6.28 -10.15
C PHE A 49 -0.08 6.97 -9.53
N LEU A 50 -0.95 7.55 -10.36
CA LEU A 50 -2.08 8.37 -9.94
C LEU A 50 -3.40 7.87 -10.56
N PRO A 51 -4.37 7.36 -9.77
CA PRO A 51 -4.29 7.07 -8.34
C PRO A 51 -3.33 5.91 -8.03
N PRO A 52 -2.70 5.87 -6.85
CA PRO A 52 -1.77 4.78 -6.52
C PRO A 52 -2.46 3.46 -6.21
N ALA A 53 -3.75 3.47 -5.88
CA ALA A 53 -4.55 2.27 -5.66
C ALA A 53 -5.94 2.45 -6.28
N ILE A 54 -6.37 1.46 -7.05
CA ILE A 54 -7.70 1.42 -7.66
C ILE A 54 -8.37 0.09 -7.39
N GLU A 55 -9.71 0.10 -7.38
CA GLU A 55 -10.51 -1.12 -7.29
C GLU A 55 -11.37 -1.28 -8.52
N VAL A 56 -11.31 -2.45 -9.13
CA VAL A 56 -12.02 -2.79 -10.37
C VAL A 56 -12.73 -4.13 -10.23
N ALA A 57 -13.72 -4.36 -11.09
CA ALA A 57 -14.38 -5.67 -11.19
C ALA A 57 -13.49 -6.67 -11.94
N PRO A 58 -13.67 -7.99 -11.71
CA PRO A 58 -12.99 -9.02 -12.51
C PRO A 58 -13.31 -8.85 -14.01
N GLY A 59 -12.29 -9.04 -14.85
CA GLY A 59 -12.38 -8.89 -16.29
C GLY A 59 -12.15 -7.45 -16.78
N THR A 60 -11.90 -6.51 -15.89
CA THR A 60 -11.60 -5.13 -16.26
C THR A 60 -10.21 -5.02 -16.87
N GLU A 61 -10.12 -4.29 -17.97
CA GLU A 61 -8.85 -3.83 -18.52
C GLU A 61 -8.44 -2.53 -17.85
N VAL A 62 -7.26 -2.54 -17.22
CA VAL A 62 -6.64 -1.35 -16.62
C VAL A 62 -5.59 -0.82 -17.57
N THR A 63 -5.60 0.48 -17.78
CA THR A 63 -4.67 1.19 -18.67
C THR A 63 -3.78 2.11 -17.85
N TRP A 64 -2.48 2.01 -18.04
CA TRP A 64 -1.49 2.98 -17.54
C TRP A 64 -1.13 3.94 -18.67
N ARG A 65 -1.24 5.22 -18.39
CA ARG A 65 -0.86 6.28 -19.32
C ARG A 65 0.43 6.94 -18.84
N PHE A 66 1.42 6.98 -19.70
CA PHE A 66 2.71 7.59 -19.41
C PHE A 66 2.67 9.06 -19.81
N ASP A 67 2.72 9.96 -18.84
CA ASP A 67 2.55 11.41 -19.04
C ASP A 67 3.44 12.19 -18.07
N ASP A 68 4.75 11.96 -18.15
CA ASP A 68 5.74 12.63 -17.30
C ASP A 68 6.85 13.26 -18.16
N GLY A 69 6.45 13.92 -19.24
CA GLY A 69 7.37 14.56 -20.17
C GLY A 69 8.32 13.55 -20.80
N SER A 70 9.62 13.75 -20.62
CA SER A 70 10.66 12.85 -21.13
C SER A 70 11.13 11.82 -20.09
N VAL A 71 10.55 11.82 -18.89
CA VAL A 71 10.91 10.88 -17.82
C VAL A 71 10.36 9.50 -18.16
N PRO A 72 11.22 8.48 -18.34
CA PRO A 72 10.75 7.13 -18.65
C PRO A 72 10.23 6.41 -17.41
N HIS A 73 9.22 5.59 -17.61
CA HIS A 73 8.63 4.72 -16.60
C HIS A 73 8.35 3.34 -17.20
N ASP A 74 8.12 2.37 -16.33
CA ASP A 74 7.52 1.10 -16.65
C ASP A 74 6.50 0.69 -15.59
N VAL A 75 5.74 -0.33 -15.90
CA VAL A 75 4.82 -0.99 -14.97
C VAL A 75 5.27 -2.43 -14.85
N LYS A 76 5.64 -2.87 -13.66
CA LYS A 76 6.00 -4.25 -13.40
C LYS A 76 5.27 -4.80 -12.19
N GLY A 77 4.38 -5.74 -12.44
CA GLY A 77 3.65 -6.49 -11.43
C GLY A 77 3.90 -7.99 -11.56
N ASP A 78 3.20 -8.76 -10.75
CA ASP A 78 3.21 -10.21 -10.84
C ASP A 78 2.29 -10.65 -11.98
N GLY A 79 2.89 -11.25 -13.01
CA GLY A 79 2.17 -11.72 -14.20
C GLY A 79 1.91 -10.66 -15.27
N PHE A 80 2.39 -9.43 -15.11
CA PHE A 80 2.29 -8.39 -16.15
C PHE A 80 3.46 -7.41 -16.08
N ALA A 81 3.88 -6.95 -17.24
CA ALA A 81 4.96 -5.97 -17.35
C ALA A 81 4.83 -5.17 -18.63
N SER A 82 5.06 -3.85 -18.55
CA SER A 82 5.20 -2.99 -19.72
C SER A 82 6.66 -2.92 -20.17
N GLU A 83 6.86 -2.35 -21.36
CA GLU A 83 8.15 -1.82 -21.76
C GLU A 83 8.44 -0.50 -21.02
N ILE A 84 9.70 -0.09 -21.00
CA ILE A 84 10.10 1.23 -20.53
C ILE A 84 9.72 2.24 -21.60
N GLN A 85 8.93 3.25 -21.22
CA GLN A 85 8.45 4.25 -22.18
C GLN A 85 8.17 5.58 -21.47
N SER A 86 8.32 6.68 -22.21
CA SER A 86 8.05 8.02 -21.67
C SER A 86 6.69 8.58 -22.12
N ARG A 87 6.01 7.91 -23.05
CA ARG A 87 4.69 8.30 -23.58
C ARG A 87 3.92 7.07 -24.03
N GLY A 88 2.65 7.25 -24.29
CA GLY A 88 1.76 6.18 -24.72
C GLY A 88 1.10 5.49 -23.55
N THR A 89 0.62 4.28 -23.79
CA THR A 89 -0.14 3.50 -22.81
C THR A 89 0.33 2.06 -22.74
N PHE A 90 0.03 1.43 -21.61
CA PHE A 90 0.11 -0.01 -21.40
C PHE A 90 -1.20 -0.47 -20.76
N SER A 91 -1.73 -1.60 -21.19
CA SER A 91 -2.98 -2.13 -20.65
C SER A 91 -2.81 -3.59 -20.25
N HIS A 92 -3.54 -3.97 -19.20
CA HIS A 92 -3.61 -5.37 -18.75
C HIS A 92 -5.01 -5.67 -18.25
N ARG A 93 -5.54 -6.85 -18.60
CA ARG A 93 -6.85 -7.32 -18.15
C ARG A 93 -6.70 -8.18 -16.90
N PHE A 94 -7.43 -7.83 -15.86
CA PHE A 94 -7.44 -8.56 -14.60
C PHE A 94 -8.66 -9.47 -14.53
N ALA A 95 -8.47 -10.74 -14.86
CA ALA A 95 -9.57 -11.71 -14.91
C ALA A 95 -9.99 -12.24 -13.54
N GLN A 96 -9.09 -12.25 -12.57
CA GLN A 96 -9.29 -12.88 -11.27
C GLN A 96 -9.30 -11.89 -10.13
N ALA A 97 -10.13 -12.14 -9.11
CA ALA A 97 -10.15 -11.38 -7.88
C ALA A 97 -8.80 -11.49 -7.14
N GLY A 98 -8.42 -10.44 -6.46
CA GLY A 98 -7.19 -10.39 -5.67
C GLY A 98 -6.59 -9.00 -5.61
N GLU A 99 -5.42 -8.91 -5.03
CA GLU A 99 -4.62 -7.70 -4.98
C GLU A 99 -3.36 -7.88 -5.83
N PHE A 100 -3.11 -6.91 -6.70
CA PHE A 100 -1.99 -6.94 -7.64
C PHE A 100 -1.15 -5.69 -7.44
N ARG A 101 -0.02 -5.86 -6.77
CA ARG A 101 0.95 -4.79 -6.57
C ARG A 101 1.85 -4.68 -7.79
N TYR A 102 2.23 -3.45 -8.11
CA TYR A 102 3.17 -3.17 -9.19
C TYR A 102 4.06 -1.99 -8.82
N LYS A 103 5.12 -1.85 -9.55
CA LYS A 103 6.10 -0.77 -9.39
C LYS A 103 6.66 -0.31 -10.71
N CYS A 104 7.24 0.89 -10.72
CA CYS A 104 8.20 1.30 -11.73
C CYS A 104 9.59 0.80 -11.31
N THR A 105 10.30 0.15 -12.21
CA THR A 105 11.64 -0.39 -11.90
C THR A 105 12.73 0.66 -11.91
N LEU A 106 12.45 1.85 -12.45
CA LEU A 106 13.40 2.94 -12.64
C LEU A 106 13.46 3.92 -11.46
N HIS A 107 12.41 3.97 -10.63
CA HIS A 107 12.28 4.98 -9.58
C HIS A 107 11.87 4.32 -8.25
N ALA A 108 12.73 4.45 -7.25
CA ALA A 108 12.44 3.92 -5.92
C ALA A 108 11.18 4.57 -5.34
N GLY A 109 10.31 3.75 -4.75
CA GLY A 109 9.08 4.22 -4.12
C GLY A 109 7.91 4.50 -5.07
N MET A 110 8.09 4.40 -6.38
CA MET A 110 7.03 4.52 -7.36
C MET A 110 6.26 3.20 -7.47
N GLN A 111 5.19 3.08 -6.70
CA GLN A 111 4.43 1.86 -6.50
C GLN A 111 2.93 2.10 -6.60
N GLY A 112 2.20 1.06 -7.00
CA GLY A 112 0.76 1.08 -7.07
C GLY A 112 0.14 -0.29 -6.79
N ARG A 113 -1.19 -0.33 -6.75
CA ARG A 113 -1.96 -1.53 -6.47
C ARG A 113 -3.28 -1.50 -7.23
N VAL A 114 -3.62 -2.62 -7.85
CA VAL A 114 -4.96 -2.88 -8.38
C VAL A 114 -5.63 -3.89 -7.47
N VAL A 115 -6.75 -3.51 -6.90
CA VAL A 115 -7.65 -4.43 -6.18
C VAL A 115 -8.72 -4.88 -7.15
N VAL A 116 -8.79 -6.18 -7.39
CA VAL A 116 -9.87 -6.77 -8.18
C VAL A 116 -10.87 -7.35 -7.21
N ALA A 117 -12.04 -6.75 -7.14
CA ALA A 117 -13.08 -7.14 -6.21
C ALA A 117 -13.52 -8.59 -6.43
N ALA A 118 -13.92 -9.26 -5.35
CA ALA A 118 -14.56 -10.56 -5.49
C ALA A 118 -15.86 -10.41 -6.30
N GLY A 119 -16.04 -11.27 -7.30
CA GLY A 119 -17.26 -11.26 -8.08
C GLY A 119 -18.47 -11.48 -7.18
N ASP A 120 -19.55 -10.73 -7.47
CA ASP A 120 -20.82 -10.92 -6.79
C ASP A 120 -21.41 -12.27 -7.23
N ASN A 121 -21.29 -13.27 -6.36
CA ASN A 121 -21.97 -14.55 -6.55
C ASN A 121 -23.42 -14.40 -6.09
N GLY A 122 -24.14 -13.59 -6.86
CA GLY A 122 -25.58 -13.43 -6.67
C GLY A 122 -26.37 -14.57 -7.27
#